data_11c7c509c600d2584366728ae2352ffa
#
_entry.id   11c7c509c600d2584366728ae2352ffa
#
_cell.length_a   1.000
_cell.length_b   1.000
_cell.length_c   1.000
_cell.angle_alpha   90.00
_cell.angle_beta   90.00
_cell.angle_gamma   90.00
#
_symmetry.space_group_name_H-M   'P 1'
#
loop_
_entity.id
_entity.type
_entity.pdbx_description
1 polymer ?
#
loop_
_entity_poly.entity_id
_entity_poly.type
_entity_poly.pdbx_seq_one_letter_code
_entity_poly.pdbx_strand_id
1 'polypeptide(L)'
;MSLRGLGVLCGCCLLAASLAALKPDLLRSAGAVPPHIAGKFREPTGFQQSASGQYFVFDRRAHVVHGLDAQQATSWEIVHIGGEDGRIIDPTAFAVEPGGTFAVADAPNNRERIQIFTPAGFRIGGFLLPGRLKMRVMIDNAVLNGIGSLQYTGTSILMSQPETGALVTEYTLNGGANRTFGHLRRTGHEDDREVHLALNSGIPLVDPSGGFFFVFQTGEPVFQKYDAAGQLVFERRVHGREIDQFVAALPTSWPKRQTSDGEMPLVTPTIRTAAVDRAGNLWIAFVLPYTYVYDRDGDKARTVQFRAAGIIAPKSLFFGTNGRVLVTPGLYEFDPEAGKARGAGGPGGAGLPYPTYPTYRTYPTYPTYSTYPTQP
;
A
#
# COMPACT_ATOMS: atom_id res chain seq x y z
N MET A 1 72.56 -36.18 11.03
CA MET A 1 71.16 -36.52 11.39
C MET A 1 70.28 -35.37 10.90
N SER A 2 69.49 -35.68 9.90
CA SER A 2 68.63 -34.70 9.16
C SER A 2 67.24 -34.68 9.74
N LEU A 3 66.68 -33.49 10.07
CA LEU A 3 65.26 -33.32 10.34
C LEU A 3 64.65 -32.41 9.27
N ARG A 4 63.78 -33.01 8.48
CA ARG A 4 62.96 -32.35 7.46
C ARG A 4 61.76 -31.71 8.16
N GLY A 5 61.62 -30.39 8.05
CA GLY A 5 60.40 -29.66 8.45
C GLY A 5 59.39 -29.71 7.33
N LEU A 6 58.21 -30.24 7.61
CA LEU A 6 57.04 -30.29 6.75
C LEU A 6 56.26 -29.00 6.94
N GLY A 7 56.27 -28.12 5.93
CA GLY A 7 55.44 -26.91 5.92
C GLY A 7 54.04 -27.28 5.43
N VAL A 8 53.02 -27.05 6.29
CA VAL A 8 51.62 -27.15 5.98
C VAL A 8 51.17 -25.77 5.44
N LEU A 9 50.98 -25.71 4.13
CA LEU A 9 50.26 -24.56 3.49
C LEU A 9 48.77 -24.70 3.77
N CYS A 10 48.24 -23.90 4.72
CA CYS A 10 46.83 -23.76 4.91
C CYS A 10 46.25 -22.78 3.88
N GLY A 11 45.73 -23.33 2.81
CA GLY A 11 45.06 -22.60 1.75
C GLY A 11 43.69 -22.12 2.23
N CYS A 12 43.60 -20.90 2.76
CA CYS A 12 42.29 -20.22 2.94
C CYS A 12 41.73 -19.86 1.56
N CYS A 13 40.90 -20.74 1.01
CA CYS A 13 39.99 -20.40 -0.08
C CYS A 13 38.93 -19.43 0.48
N LEU A 14 39.19 -18.14 0.36
CA LEU A 14 38.16 -17.10 0.47
C LEU A 14 37.20 -17.29 -0.68
N LEU A 15 36.12 -18.03 -0.47
CA LEU A 15 34.93 -17.99 -1.28
C LEU A 15 34.32 -16.59 -1.14
N ALA A 16 34.80 -15.66 -1.95
CA ALA A 16 34.10 -14.42 -2.23
C ALA A 16 32.82 -14.81 -2.99
N ALA A 17 31.75 -15.12 -2.24
CA ALA A 17 30.42 -15.16 -2.79
C ALA A 17 30.13 -13.74 -3.29
N SER A 18 30.30 -13.52 -4.59
CA SER A 18 29.83 -12.34 -5.28
C SER A 18 28.34 -12.29 -5.04
N LEU A 19 27.87 -11.46 -4.09
CA LEU A 19 26.47 -11.04 -4.02
C LEU A 19 26.19 -10.29 -5.32
N ALA A 20 25.90 -11.05 -6.39
CA ALA A 20 25.34 -10.50 -7.60
C ALA A 20 24.04 -9.83 -7.18
N ALA A 21 24.04 -8.51 -7.19
CA ALA A 21 22.87 -7.73 -6.88
C ALA A 21 21.75 -8.18 -7.82
N LEU A 22 20.77 -8.87 -7.27
CA LEU A 22 19.60 -9.35 -8.01
C LEU A 22 18.95 -8.13 -8.67
N LYS A 23 18.92 -8.14 -10.00
CA LYS A 23 18.26 -7.11 -10.80
C LYS A 23 16.77 -7.17 -10.51
N PRO A 24 16.08 -6.02 -10.31
CA PRO A 24 14.64 -6.02 -10.12
C PRO A 24 13.90 -6.73 -11.25
N ASP A 25 12.93 -7.56 -10.91
CA ASP A 25 12.02 -8.22 -11.85
C ASP A 25 11.13 -7.15 -12.49
N LEU A 26 11.15 -7.08 -13.80
CA LEU A 26 10.35 -6.13 -14.54
C LEU A 26 9.01 -6.77 -14.95
N LEU A 27 7.94 -6.41 -14.24
CA LEU A 27 6.59 -6.81 -14.62
C LEU A 27 6.04 -5.86 -15.67
N ARG A 28 5.68 -6.41 -16.83
CA ARG A 28 4.98 -5.69 -17.90
C ARG A 28 3.49 -5.91 -17.75
N SER A 29 2.69 -4.91 -18.10
CA SER A 29 1.23 -5.04 -18.12
C SER A 29 0.81 -6.19 -19.03
N ALA A 30 -0.03 -7.07 -18.50
CA ALA A 30 -0.65 -8.17 -19.23
C ALA A 30 -2.05 -7.81 -19.74
N GLY A 31 -2.64 -6.74 -19.22
CA GLY A 31 -3.95 -6.21 -19.56
C GLY A 31 -4.18 -4.85 -18.93
N ALA A 32 -5.24 -4.18 -19.38
CA ALA A 32 -5.72 -2.93 -18.81
C ALA A 32 -7.21 -2.76 -19.10
N VAL A 33 -7.90 -2.01 -18.26
CA VAL A 33 -9.26 -1.54 -18.57
C VAL A 33 -9.21 -0.73 -19.86
N PRO A 34 -10.14 -0.97 -20.82
CA PRO A 34 -10.16 -0.27 -22.11
C PRO A 34 -10.16 1.26 -21.93
N PRO A 35 -9.40 2.02 -22.75
CA PRO A 35 -9.24 3.46 -22.56
C PRO A 35 -10.55 4.27 -22.53
N HIS A 36 -11.56 3.86 -23.31
CA HIS A 36 -12.87 4.51 -23.33
C HIS A 36 -13.69 4.32 -22.04
N ILE A 37 -13.35 3.32 -21.24
CA ILE A 37 -13.89 3.09 -19.90
C ILE A 37 -13.01 3.79 -18.87
N ALA A 38 -11.69 3.52 -18.90
CA ALA A 38 -10.74 4.11 -17.96
C ALA A 38 -10.77 5.64 -17.95
N GLY A 39 -10.98 6.26 -19.11
CA GLY A 39 -11.10 7.71 -19.26
C GLY A 39 -12.32 8.34 -18.58
N LYS A 40 -13.29 7.55 -18.10
CA LYS A 40 -14.46 8.05 -17.35
C LYS A 40 -14.12 8.34 -15.88
N PHE A 41 -13.08 7.72 -15.34
CA PHE A 41 -12.71 7.85 -13.94
C PHE A 41 -11.83 9.08 -13.71
N ARG A 42 -12.08 9.80 -12.61
CA ARG A 42 -11.37 11.03 -12.24
C ARG A 42 -10.09 10.75 -11.47
N GLU A 43 -10.18 9.89 -10.45
CA GLU A 43 -9.05 9.50 -9.60
C GLU A 43 -9.28 8.07 -9.06
N PRO A 44 -9.05 7.04 -9.89
CA PRO A 44 -9.18 5.66 -9.44
C PRO A 44 -8.04 5.33 -8.46
N THR A 45 -8.40 5.12 -7.19
CA THR A 45 -7.48 4.78 -6.10
C THR A 45 -7.62 3.36 -5.62
N GLY A 46 -8.67 2.64 -6.02
CA GLY A 46 -8.87 1.22 -5.78
C GLY A 46 -9.29 0.51 -7.06
N PHE A 47 -8.68 -0.65 -7.33
CA PHE A 47 -9.05 -1.54 -8.43
C PHE A 47 -9.01 -2.97 -7.89
N GLN A 48 -10.18 -3.56 -7.65
CA GLN A 48 -10.34 -4.85 -6.97
C GLN A 48 -11.29 -5.75 -7.74
N GLN A 49 -11.31 -7.05 -7.42
CA GLN A 49 -12.10 -8.05 -8.11
C GLN A 49 -12.73 -9.03 -7.12
N SER A 50 -14.01 -9.34 -7.30
CA SER A 50 -14.69 -10.41 -6.57
C SER A 50 -14.39 -11.79 -7.16
N ALA A 51 -14.77 -12.84 -6.43
CA ALA A 51 -14.64 -14.23 -6.89
C ALA A 51 -15.52 -14.54 -8.12
N SER A 52 -16.61 -13.80 -8.32
CA SER A 52 -17.45 -13.91 -9.53
C SER A 52 -16.80 -13.30 -10.77
N GLY A 53 -15.67 -12.62 -10.64
CA GLY A 53 -14.97 -11.95 -11.73
C GLY A 53 -15.37 -10.49 -11.94
N GLN A 54 -16.40 -9.99 -11.25
CA GLN A 54 -16.77 -8.57 -11.31
C GLN A 54 -15.63 -7.72 -10.75
N TYR A 55 -15.30 -6.65 -11.49
CA TYR A 55 -14.33 -5.66 -11.03
C TYR A 55 -15.02 -4.47 -10.37
N PHE A 56 -14.31 -3.86 -9.43
CA PHE A 56 -14.71 -2.66 -8.71
C PHE A 56 -13.64 -1.60 -8.86
N VAL A 57 -14.04 -0.39 -9.23
CA VAL A 57 -13.16 0.78 -9.29
C VAL A 57 -13.65 1.82 -8.29
N PHE A 58 -12.82 2.13 -7.33
CA PHE A 58 -13.07 3.19 -6.37
C PHE A 58 -12.50 4.51 -6.90
N ASP A 59 -13.39 5.39 -7.34
CA ASP A 59 -13.05 6.74 -7.81
C ASP A 59 -13.23 7.74 -6.66
N ARG A 60 -12.14 7.97 -5.93
CA ARG A 60 -12.16 8.81 -4.74
C ARG A 60 -12.62 10.23 -5.04
N ARG A 61 -12.12 10.84 -6.11
CA ARG A 61 -12.44 12.23 -6.45
C ARG A 61 -13.84 12.42 -7.02
N ALA A 62 -14.38 11.39 -7.64
CA ALA A 62 -15.77 11.42 -8.11
C ALA A 62 -16.76 11.10 -7.00
N HIS A 63 -16.29 10.53 -5.87
CA HIS A 63 -17.10 9.99 -4.79
C HIS A 63 -18.05 8.88 -5.29
N VAL A 64 -17.51 7.95 -6.07
CA VAL A 64 -18.27 6.89 -6.73
C VAL A 64 -17.53 5.57 -6.63
N VAL A 65 -18.28 4.47 -6.50
CA VAL A 65 -17.79 3.13 -6.78
C VAL A 65 -18.41 2.66 -8.10
N HIS A 66 -17.55 2.26 -9.03
CA HIS A 66 -17.98 1.69 -10.31
C HIS A 66 -17.82 0.18 -10.30
N GLY A 67 -18.76 -0.51 -10.97
CA GLY A 67 -18.61 -1.90 -11.35
C GLY A 67 -18.17 -2.01 -12.81
N LEU A 68 -17.41 -3.08 -13.11
CA LEU A 68 -17.15 -3.52 -14.48
C LEU A 68 -17.48 -5.01 -14.56
N ASP A 69 -17.94 -5.45 -15.72
CA ASP A 69 -18.09 -6.87 -15.98
C ASP A 69 -16.75 -7.62 -16.03
N ALA A 70 -16.79 -8.94 -16.00
CA ALA A 70 -15.59 -9.79 -15.97
C ALA A 70 -14.71 -9.62 -17.23
N GLN A 71 -15.26 -9.15 -18.34
CA GLN A 71 -14.55 -8.87 -19.59
C GLN A 71 -14.07 -7.42 -19.68
N GLN A 72 -14.41 -6.59 -18.69
CA GLN A 72 -14.12 -5.15 -18.68
C GLN A 72 -14.68 -4.39 -19.89
N ALA A 73 -15.76 -4.93 -20.48
CA ALA A 73 -16.40 -4.37 -21.66
C ALA A 73 -17.42 -3.28 -21.32
N THR A 74 -18.03 -3.36 -20.14
CA THR A 74 -19.04 -2.40 -19.65
C THR A 74 -18.71 -1.89 -18.27
N SER A 75 -19.11 -0.66 -17.98
CA SER A 75 -18.97 -0.04 -16.66
C SER A 75 -20.28 0.64 -16.25
N TRP A 76 -20.61 0.58 -14.97
CA TRP A 76 -21.77 1.25 -14.37
C TRP A 76 -21.42 1.80 -13.00
N GLU A 77 -22.14 2.81 -12.54
CA GLU A 77 -22.01 3.32 -11.17
C GLU A 77 -22.79 2.42 -10.21
N ILE A 78 -22.12 1.93 -9.17
CA ILE A 78 -22.70 1.08 -8.13
C ILE A 78 -23.16 1.93 -6.95
N VAL A 79 -22.30 2.85 -6.48
CA VAL A 79 -22.59 3.77 -5.39
C VAL A 79 -22.30 5.18 -5.87
N HIS A 80 -23.24 6.07 -5.61
CA HIS A 80 -23.21 7.46 -6.08
C HIS A 80 -22.83 8.43 -4.97
N ILE A 81 -22.46 9.64 -5.38
CA ILE A 81 -22.18 10.76 -4.47
C ILE A 81 -23.40 11.15 -3.66
N GLY A 82 -23.21 11.40 -2.37
CA GLY A 82 -24.22 11.94 -1.46
C GLY A 82 -23.89 11.69 0.00
N GLY A 83 -24.48 12.47 0.91
CA GLY A 83 -24.26 12.36 2.35
C GLY A 83 -25.22 11.37 3.06
N GLU A 84 -26.32 11.00 2.41
CA GLU A 84 -27.31 10.07 2.93
C GLU A 84 -26.81 8.62 2.95
N ASP A 85 -27.52 7.77 3.67
CA ASP A 85 -27.24 6.32 3.69
C ASP A 85 -27.38 5.70 2.29
N GLY A 86 -26.43 4.83 1.92
CA GLY A 86 -26.36 4.23 0.59
C GLY A 86 -25.66 5.08 -0.47
N ARG A 87 -25.21 6.28 -0.11
CA ARG A 87 -24.35 7.16 -0.92
C ARG A 87 -23.08 7.51 -0.19
N ILE A 88 -22.06 8.00 -0.89
CA ILE A 88 -20.74 8.31 -0.30
C ILE A 88 -20.33 9.75 -0.59
N ILE A 89 -19.71 10.38 0.40
CA ILE A 89 -19.10 11.71 0.25
C ILE A 89 -17.79 11.78 1.04
N ASP A 90 -16.79 12.45 0.46
CA ASP A 90 -15.42 12.49 0.99
C ASP A 90 -14.88 11.10 1.37
N PRO A 91 -14.98 10.11 0.44
CA PRO A 91 -14.58 8.75 0.75
C PRO A 91 -13.05 8.65 0.86
N THR A 92 -12.59 7.87 1.83
CA THR A 92 -11.16 7.79 2.18
C THR A 92 -10.57 6.41 2.01
N ALA A 93 -11.36 5.33 2.20
CA ALA A 93 -10.89 3.96 2.07
C ALA A 93 -11.97 3.05 1.48
N PHE A 94 -11.53 1.94 0.88
CA PHE A 94 -12.38 1.00 0.16
C PHE A 94 -11.76 -0.40 0.21
N ALA A 95 -12.60 -1.42 0.44
CA ALA A 95 -12.17 -2.81 0.35
C ALA A 95 -13.33 -3.73 -0.07
N VAL A 96 -13.03 -4.66 -0.96
CA VAL A 96 -13.96 -5.72 -1.45
C VAL A 96 -13.54 -7.05 -0.83
N GLU A 97 -14.50 -7.80 -0.30
CA GLU A 97 -14.27 -9.18 0.10
C GLU A 97 -14.52 -10.15 -1.08
N PRO A 98 -14.06 -11.40 -1.02
CA PRO A 98 -14.16 -12.33 -2.15
C PRO A 98 -15.58 -12.57 -2.70
N GLY A 99 -16.62 -12.52 -1.86
CA GLY A 99 -18.02 -12.67 -2.28
C GLY A 99 -18.57 -11.47 -3.07
N GLY A 100 -17.81 -10.35 -3.06
CA GLY A 100 -18.14 -9.12 -3.79
C GLY A 100 -18.89 -8.08 -2.98
N THR A 101 -19.25 -8.36 -1.71
CA THR A 101 -19.66 -7.28 -0.81
C THR A 101 -18.47 -6.38 -0.54
N PHE A 102 -18.70 -5.11 -0.28
CA PHE A 102 -17.60 -4.17 -0.07
C PHE A 102 -17.91 -3.12 0.99
N ALA A 103 -16.86 -2.61 1.60
CA ALA A 103 -16.93 -1.55 2.59
C ALA A 103 -16.31 -0.27 2.03
N VAL A 104 -16.94 0.86 2.36
CA VAL A 104 -16.43 2.21 2.08
C VAL A 104 -16.37 2.99 3.37
N ALA A 105 -15.23 3.63 3.63
CA ALA A 105 -15.11 4.67 4.65
C ALA A 105 -15.36 6.02 3.99
N ASP A 106 -16.29 6.80 4.51
CA ASP A 106 -16.59 8.16 4.04
C ASP A 106 -16.86 9.12 5.22
N ALA A 107 -17.02 10.40 4.97
CA ALA A 107 -17.10 11.40 6.03
C ALA A 107 -18.17 12.50 5.77
N PRO A 108 -19.46 12.17 5.71
CA PRO A 108 -20.51 13.16 5.56
C PRO A 108 -20.49 14.14 6.74
N ASN A 109 -20.50 15.45 6.44
CA ASN A 109 -20.46 16.52 7.45
C ASN A 109 -19.30 16.35 8.46
N ASN A 110 -18.13 15.91 7.98
CA ASN A 110 -16.95 15.60 8.79
C ASN A 110 -17.16 14.48 9.84
N ARG A 111 -18.20 13.68 9.73
CA ARG A 111 -18.45 12.51 10.59
C ARG A 111 -18.06 11.24 9.86
N GLU A 112 -17.01 10.60 10.32
CA GLU A 112 -16.56 9.34 9.72
C GLU A 112 -17.56 8.23 9.93
N ARG A 113 -17.85 7.51 8.86
CA ARG A 113 -18.67 6.30 8.88
C ARG A 113 -18.09 5.23 7.99
N ILE A 114 -18.44 4.01 8.30
CA ILE A 114 -18.25 2.86 7.42
C ILE A 114 -19.62 2.46 6.88
N GLN A 115 -19.71 2.23 5.60
CA GLN A 115 -20.89 1.65 4.95
C GLN A 115 -20.51 0.36 4.24
N ILE A 116 -21.40 -0.64 4.32
CA ILE A 116 -21.24 -1.95 3.72
C ILE A 116 -22.31 -2.14 2.66
N PHE A 117 -21.90 -2.61 1.48
CA PHE A 117 -22.72 -2.71 0.30
C PHE A 117 -22.71 -4.12 -0.30
N THR A 118 -23.79 -4.49 -0.94
CA THR A 118 -23.81 -5.65 -1.85
C THR A 118 -23.04 -5.35 -3.13
N PRO A 119 -22.70 -6.36 -3.96
CA PRO A 119 -22.09 -6.15 -5.27
C PRO A 119 -22.90 -5.25 -6.21
N ALA A 120 -24.21 -5.16 -5.99
CA ALA A 120 -25.11 -4.29 -6.75
C ALA A 120 -25.25 -2.88 -6.17
N GLY A 121 -24.59 -2.56 -5.05
CA GLY A 121 -24.59 -1.23 -4.43
C GLY A 121 -25.71 -0.99 -3.44
N PHE A 122 -26.48 -2.00 -3.05
CA PHE A 122 -27.47 -1.85 -1.96
C PHE A 122 -26.73 -1.84 -0.61
N ARG A 123 -26.97 -0.80 0.19
CA ARG A 123 -26.43 -0.74 1.54
C ARG A 123 -27.05 -1.82 2.42
N ILE A 124 -26.22 -2.64 3.06
CA ILE A 124 -26.64 -3.74 3.94
C ILE A 124 -26.22 -3.54 5.38
N GLY A 125 -25.39 -2.54 5.67
CA GLY A 125 -24.91 -2.28 7.03
C GLY A 125 -23.98 -1.08 7.09
N GLY A 126 -23.41 -0.89 8.28
CA GLY A 126 -22.44 0.15 8.53
C GLY A 126 -22.64 0.81 9.89
N PHE A 127 -21.70 1.66 10.26
CA PHE A 127 -21.67 2.33 11.56
C PHE A 127 -20.94 3.67 11.48
N LEU A 128 -21.21 4.52 12.47
CA LEU A 128 -20.50 5.78 12.66
C LEU A 128 -19.31 5.57 13.60
N LEU A 129 -18.23 6.30 13.33
CA LEU A 129 -17.07 6.41 14.22
C LEU A 129 -17.14 7.76 14.95
N PRO A 130 -17.81 7.85 16.11
CA PRO A 130 -18.02 9.12 16.77
C PRO A 130 -16.75 9.59 17.50
N GLY A 131 -16.50 10.89 17.42
CA GLY A 131 -15.69 11.62 18.40
C GLY A 131 -14.20 11.29 18.45
N ARG A 132 -13.63 10.62 17.46
CA ARG A 132 -12.19 10.34 17.45
C ARG A 132 -11.38 11.47 16.82
N LEU A 133 -10.14 11.60 17.28
CA LEU A 133 -9.16 12.47 16.64
C LEU A 133 -8.85 11.89 15.24
N LYS A 134 -9.04 12.69 14.20
CA LYS A 134 -8.76 12.28 12.83
C LYS A 134 -7.25 12.29 12.60
N MET A 135 -6.72 11.16 12.16
CA MET A 135 -5.36 11.10 11.68
C MET A 135 -5.24 11.87 10.36
N ARG A 136 -4.13 12.56 10.18
CA ARG A 136 -3.85 13.35 8.99
C ARG A 136 -2.52 12.91 8.39
N VAL A 137 -2.56 12.44 7.17
CA VAL A 137 -1.37 12.03 6.41
C VAL A 137 -1.42 12.68 5.03
N MET A 138 -0.29 13.20 4.58
CA MET A 138 -0.19 13.72 3.23
C MET A 138 0.11 12.58 2.26
N ILE A 139 -0.80 12.32 1.32
CA ILE A 139 -0.63 11.34 0.25
C ILE A 139 -0.59 12.09 -1.08
N ASP A 140 0.52 11.99 -1.80
CA ASP A 140 0.82 12.84 -2.97
C ASP A 140 0.66 14.32 -2.60
N ASN A 141 -0.23 15.05 -3.31
CA ASN A 141 -0.55 16.46 -3.06
C ASN A 141 -1.84 16.64 -2.23
N ALA A 142 -2.45 15.56 -1.75
CA ALA A 142 -3.68 15.58 -1.00
C ALA A 142 -3.45 15.20 0.47
N VAL A 143 -4.19 15.85 1.36
CA VAL A 143 -4.25 15.49 2.76
C VAL A 143 -5.35 14.46 2.93
N LEU A 144 -5.01 13.29 3.47
CA LEU A 144 -5.98 12.31 3.92
C LEU A 144 -6.31 12.61 5.39
N ASN A 145 -7.57 12.96 5.63
CA ASN A 145 -8.13 13.09 6.96
C ASN A 145 -8.93 11.84 7.31
N GLY A 146 -8.57 11.18 8.41
CA GLY A 146 -9.35 10.06 8.90
C GLY A 146 -8.85 8.69 8.46
N ILE A 147 -9.74 7.79 8.08
CA ILE A 147 -9.42 6.39 7.78
C ILE A 147 -8.62 6.32 6.49
N GLY A 148 -7.31 6.05 6.60
CA GLY A 148 -6.40 5.95 5.45
C GLY A 148 -6.43 4.59 4.77
N SER A 149 -6.74 3.53 5.52
CA SER A 149 -6.79 2.17 5.02
C SER A 149 -7.73 1.32 5.87
N LEU A 150 -8.42 0.41 5.24
CA LEU A 150 -9.23 -0.61 5.88
C LEU A 150 -9.10 -1.93 5.12
N GLN A 151 -9.34 -3.04 5.84
CA GLN A 151 -9.57 -4.36 5.25
C GLN A 151 -10.95 -4.83 5.66
N TYR A 152 -11.70 -5.32 4.69
CA TYR A 152 -13.00 -5.93 4.89
C TYR A 152 -12.91 -7.43 4.64
N THR A 153 -13.25 -8.24 5.66
CA THR A 153 -13.12 -9.71 5.61
C THR A 153 -14.43 -10.41 5.25
N GLY A 154 -15.53 -9.66 5.11
CA GLY A 154 -16.90 -10.20 5.03
C GLY A 154 -17.56 -10.35 6.41
N THR A 155 -16.80 -10.52 7.48
CA THR A 155 -17.31 -10.71 8.85
C THR A 155 -16.81 -9.64 9.83
N SER A 156 -15.73 -8.97 9.51
CA SER A 156 -15.14 -7.90 10.31
C SER A 156 -14.47 -6.85 9.43
N ILE A 157 -14.14 -5.71 10.03
CA ILE A 157 -13.42 -4.61 9.42
C ILE A 157 -12.20 -4.29 10.28
N LEU A 158 -11.01 -4.38 9.68
CA LEU A 158 -9.78 -3.96 10.32
C LEU A 158 -9.42 -2.55 9.84
N MET A 159 -9.07 -1.67 10.77
CA MET A 159 -8.65 -0.31 10.48
C MET A 159 -7.37 0.04 11.23
N SER A 160 -6.51 0.83 10.59
CA SER A 160 -5.38 1.46 11.28
C SER A 160 -5.91 2.63 12.12
N GLN A 161 -5.73 2.54 13.44
CA GLN A 161 -6.27 3.53 14.38
C GLN A 161 -5.29 3.84 15.52
N PRO A 162 -4.10 4.38 15.24
CA PRO A 162 -3.10 4.68 16.27
C PRO A 162 -3.61 5.61 17.36
N GLU A 163 -4.64 6.42 17.09
CA GLU A 163 -5.28 7.30 18.08
C GLU A 163 -5.99 6.55 19.23
N THR A 164 -6.27 5.27 19.05
CA THR A 164 -6.85 4.42 20.11
C THR A 164 -5.79 3.82 21.05
N GLY A 165 -4.50 4.05 20.76
CA GLY A 165 -3.37 3.45 21.48
C GLY A 165 -2.94 2.08 20.93
N ALA A 166 -3.55 1.62 19.84
CA ALA A 166 -3.19 0.38 19.14
C ALA A 166 -3.06 0.64 17.63
N LEU A 167 -2.25 -0.17 16.94
CA LEU A 167 -2.06 -0.03 15.50
C LEU A 167 -3.32 -0.42 14.72
N VAL A 168 -4.02 -1.45 15.16
CA VAL A 168 -5.18 -2.01 14.48
C VAL A 168 -6.34 -2.15 15.46
N THR A 169 -7.52 -1.72 15.03
CA THR A 169 -8.79 -2.06 15.64
C THR A 169 -9.59 -2.92 14.67
N GLU A 170 -10.09 -4.06 15.16
CA GLU A 170 -11.03 -4.91 14.46
C GLU A 170 -12.45 -4.63 14.94
N TYR A 171 -13.32 -4.29 14.02
CA TYR A 171 -14.73 -4.00 14.27
C TYR A 171 -15.62 -5.12 13.75
N THR A 172 -16.70 -5.37 14.47
CA THR A 172 -17.87 -6.08 13.93
C THR A 172 -18.58 -5.22 12.88
N LEU A 173 -19.45 -5.81 12.07
CA LEU A 173 -20.16 -5.09 10.98
C LEU A 173 -21.16 -4.05 11.50
N ASN A 174 -21.49 -4.08 12.77
CA ASN A 174 -22.35 -3.07 13.43
C ASN A 174 -21.58 -2.05 14.26
N GLY A 175 -20.23 -2.03 14.16
CA GLY A 175 -19.37 -1.03 14.78
C GLY A 175 -18.95 -1.29 16.22
N GLY A 176 -19.24 -2.45 16.77
CA GLY A 176 -18.66 -2.88 18.04
C GLY A 176 -17.18 -3.20 17.86
N ALA A 177 -16.30 -2.60 18.67
CA ALA A 177 -14.89 -2.98 18.69
C ALA A 177 -14.77 -4.41 19.22
N ASN A 178 -14.28 -5.34 18.39
CA ASN A 178 -14.07 -6.72 18.75
C ASN A 178 -12.76 -6.88 19.53
N ARG A 179 -11.69 -6.31 18.99
CA ARG A 179 -10.36 -6.28 19.63
C ARG A 179 -9.49 -5.18 19.07
N THR A 180 -8.42 -4.87 19.79
CA THR A 180 -7.31 -4.05 19.33
C THR A 180 -6.01 -4.81 19.48
N PHE A 181 -5.05 -4.59 18.58
CA PHE A 181 -3.73 -5.21 18.66
C PHE A 181 -2.67 -4.35 17.98
N GLY A 182 -1.40 -4.69 18.26
CA GLY A 182 -0.25 -3.92 17.81
C GLY A 182 0.02 -2.70 18.68
N HIS A 183 1.21 -2.64 19.26
CA HIS A 183 1.64 -1.49 20.05
C HIS A 183 2.18 -0.39 19.13
N LEU A 184 1.92 0.86 19.48
CA LEU A 184 2.54 1.99 18.82
C LEU A 184 4.05 1.91 18.98
N ARG A 185 4.78 2.10 17.89
CA ARG A 185 6.25 2.19 17.93
C ARG A 185 6.68 3.53 18.52
N ARG A 186 7.86 3.54 19.15
CA ARG A 186 8.50 4.78 19.54
C ARG A 186 8.96 5.51 18.28
N THR A 187 8.59 6.78 18.17
CA THR A 187 8.88 7.62 16.99
C THR A 187 9.91 8.71 17.28
N GLY A 188 10.22 8.97 18.57
CA GLY A 188 10.99 10.12 19.00
C GLY A 188 10.21 11.45 18.95
N HIS A 189 8.90 11.37 18.70
CA HIS A 189 8.00 12.52 18.60
C HIS A 189 6.78 12.35 19.52
N GLU A 190 6.93 11.63 20.62
CA GLU A 190 5.82 11.34 21.54
C GLU A 190 5.18 12.61 22.15
N ASP A 191 5.96 13.69 22.28
CA ASP A 191 5.51 14.99 22.75
C ASP A 191 4.67 15.73 21.69
N ASP A 192 4.80 15.38 20.40
CA ASP A 192 3.97 15.87 19.31
C ASP A 192 3.01 14.77 18.86
N ARG A 193 1.83 14.75 19.52
CA ARG A 193 0.84 13.69 19.32
C ARG A 193 0.46 13.48 17.85
N GLU A 194 0.28 14.55 17.07
CA GLU A 194 -0.13 14.42 15.66
C GLU A 194 0.96 13.80 14.81
N VAL A 195 2.22 14.20 14.99
CA VAL A 195 3.37 13.58 14.33
C VAL A 195 3.51 12.12 14.77
N HIS A 196 3.42 11.86 16.07
CA HIS A 196 3.52 10.50 16.62
C HIS A 196 2.46 9.56 16.03
N LEU A 197 1.19 9.99 15.97
CA LEU A 197 0.11 9.21 15.37
C LEU A 197 0.30 9.03 13.86
N ALA A 198 0.70 10.08 13.14
CA ALA A 198 0.97 10.00 11.71
C ALA A 198 2.11 9.01 11.39
N LEU A 199 3.16 8.98 12.21
CA LEU A 199 4.27 8.04 12.08
C LEU A 199 3.90 6.59 12.47
N ASN A 200 2.78 6.39 13.17
CA ASN A 200 2.22 5.09 13.49
C ASN A 200 1.07 4.68 12.55
N SER A 201 0.77 5.48 11.53
CA SER A 201 -0.21 5.10 10.53
C SER A 201 0.30 3.98 9.62
N GLY A 202 -0.60 3.10 9.21
CA GLY A 202 -0.22 1.98 8.38
C GLY A 202 -1.39 1.30 7.68
N ILE A 203 -1.06 0.19 7.05
CA ILE A 203 -1.96 -0.62 6.24
C ILE A 203 -2.13 -1.97 6.94
N PRO A 204 -3.28 -2.25 7.57
CA PRO A 204 -3.59 -3.58 8.05
C PRO A 204 -3.93 -4.48 6.86
N LEU A 205 -3.46 -5.72 6.87
CA LEU A 205 -3.68 -6.70 5.82
C LEU A 205 -3.99 -8.05 6.44
N VAL A 206 -4.90 -8.78 5.83
CA VAL A 206 -5.19 -10.18 6.21
C VAL A 206 -4.19 -11.11 5.52
N ASP A 207 -3.61 -12.03 6.28
CA ASP A 207 -2.82 -13.12 5.73
C ASP A 207 -3.76 -14.29 5.39
N PRO A 208 -3.84 -14.75 4.14
CA PRO A 208 -4.67 -15.91 3.77
C PRO A 208 -4.31 -17.20 4.51
N SER A 209 -3.11 -17.30 5.05
CA SER A 209 -2.68 -18.45 5.88
C SER A 209 -3.09 -18.34 7.35
N GLY A 210 -3.72 -17.25 7.74
CA GLY A 210 -4.15 -16.92 9.10
C GLY A 210 -3.29 -15.83 9.73
N GLY A 211 -3.95 -14.94 10.47
CA GLY A 211 -3.30 -13.76 11.07
C GLY A 211 -3.28 -12.54 10.19
N PHE A 212 -2.34 -11.62 10.46
CA PHE A 212 -2.38 -10.29 9.92
C PHE A 212 -0.96 -9.75 9.68
N PHE A 213 -0.84 -8.86 8.70
CA PHE A 213 0.30 -7.96 8.57
C PHE A 213 -0.14 -6.54 8.90
N PHE A 214 0.79 -5.77 9.45
CA PHE A 214 0.68 -4.31 9.54
C PHE A 214 1.92 -3.68 8.93
N VAL A 215 1.72 -2.83 7.92
CA VAL A 215 2.79 -2.15 7.20
C VAL A 215 2.76 -0.68 7.56
N PHE A 216 3.77 -0.17 8.25
CA PHE A 216 3.87 1.26 8.57
C PHE A 216 4.03 2.06 7.29
N GLN A 217 3.15 3.01 7.07
CA GLN A 217 3.09 3.75 5.81
C GLN A 217 4.05 4.94 5.78
N THR A 218 4.45 5.44 6.95
CA THR A 218 5.22 6.67 7.12
C THR A 218 6.49 6.43 7.92
N GLY A 219 7.47 7.32 7.80
CA GLY A 219 8.75 7.21 8.50
C GLY A 219 9.59 6.03 8.00
N GLU A 220 10.42 5.45 8.88
CA GLU A 220 11.24 4.28 8.54
C GLU A 220 10.35 3.10 8.11
N PRO A 221 10.60 2.48 6.95
CA PRO A 221 9.79 1.38 6.46
C PRO A 221 9.95 0.14 7.35
N VAL A 222 8.85 -0.28 7.98
CA VAL A 222 8.77 -1.44 8.88
C VAL A 222 7.47 -2.16 8.60
N PHE A 223 7.45 -3.47 8.78
CA PHE A 223 6.22 -4.24 8.87
C PHE A 223 6.25 -5.23 10.02
N GLN A 224 5.07 -5.58 10.49
CA GLN A 224 4.86 -6.53 11.58
C GLN A 224 3.92 -7.63 11.12
N LYS A 225 4.16 -8.85 11.59
CA LYS A 225 3.25 -9.99 11.41
C LYS A 225 2.65 -10.37 12.75
N TYR A 226 1.35 -10.62 12.73
CA TYR A 226 0.56 -11.04 13.88
C TYR A 226 -0.10 -12.38 13.57
N ASP A 227 -0.25 -13.21 14.59
CA ASP A 227 -1.05 -14.44 14.50
C ASP A 227 -2.57 -14.13 14.48
N ALA A 228 -3.38 -15.17 14.38
CA ALA A 228 -4.83 -15.05 14.38
C ALA A 228 -5.39 -14.45 15.68
N ALA A 229 -4.66 -14.57 16.81
CA ALA A 229 -5.03 -13.95 18.08
C ALA A 229 -4.61 -12.48 18.20
N GLY A 230 -3.87 -11.95 17.22
CA GLY A 230 -3.31 -10.58 17.25
C GLY A 230 -2.03 -10.47 18.07
N GLN A 231 -1.35 -11.59 18.37
CA GLN A 231 -0.05 -11.57 19.03
C GLN A 231 1.05 -11.34 18.00
N LEU A 232 2.03 -10.51 18.33
CA LEU A 232 3.17 -10.19 17.46
C LEU A 232 4.02 -11.45 17.25
N VAL A 233 4.14 -11.89 16.01
CA VAL A 233 5.01 -13.00 15.60
C VAL A 233 6.42 -12.50 15.33
N PHE A 234 6.54 -11.43 14.50
CA PHE A 234 7.81 -10.76 14.24
C PHE A 234 7.61 -9.32 13.75
N GLU A 235 8.67 -8.55 13.86
CA GLU A 235 8.85 -7.25 13.22
C GLU A 235 10.04 -7.30 12.27
N ARG A 236 9.94 -6.64 11.11
CA ARG A 236 11.02 -6.51 10.13
C ARG A 236 11.19 -5.08 9.67
N ARG A 237 12.41 -4.59 9.73
CA ARG A 237 12.81 -3.38 9.03
C ARG A 237 13.02 -3.69 7.57
N VAL A 238 12.57 -2.81 6.71
CA VAL A 238 12.70 -2.97 5.27
C VAL A 238 13.99 -2.31 4.81
N HIS A 239 14.91 -3.12 4.31
CA HIS A 239 16.22 -2.69 3.82
C HIS A 239 16.41 -3.08 2.36
N GLY A 240 17.21 -2.30 1.65
CA GLY A 240 17.63 -2.61 0.31
C GLY A 240 18.22 -1.39 -0.38
N ARG A 241 19.31 -1.60 -1.10
CA ARG A 241 20.06 -0.52 -1.75
C ARG A 241 19.22 0.42 -2.62
N GLU A 242 18.07 -0.06 -3.11
CA GLU A 242 17.16 0.73 -3.93
C GLU A 242 16.43 1.80 -3.13
N ILE A 243 16.31 1.62 -1.82
CA ILE A 243 15.62 2.54 -0.91
C ILE A 243 16.51 3.11 0.18
N ASP A 244 17.70 2.56 0.44
CA ASP A 244 18.53 2.94 1.58
C ASP A 244 18.90 4.42 1.56
N GLN A 245 19.24 4.98 0.39
CA GLN A 245 19.53 6.41 0.25
C GLN A 245 18.30 7.27 0.56
N PHE A 246 17.13 6.84 0.13
CA PHE A 246 15.88 7.54 0.41
C PHE A 246 15.53 7.48 1.89
N VAL A 247 15.70 6.31 2.53
CA VAL A 247 15.47 6.13 3.97
C VAL A 247 16.45 6.97 4.80
N ALA A 248 17.72 7.01 4.41
CA ALA A 248 18.73 7.83 5.07
C ALA A 248 18.46 9.35 4.97
N ALA A 249 17.69 9.77 3.96
CA ALA A 249 17.32 11.16 3.74
C ALA A 249 15.96 11.55 4.38
N LEU A 250 15.32 10.64 5.13
CA LEU A 250 14.08 10.95 5.82
C LEU A 250 14.28 12.08 6.82
N PRO A 251 13.33 13.02 6.92
CA PRO A 251 13.45 14.13 7.85
C PRO A 251 13.38 13.64 9.31
N THR A 252 14.16 14.29 10.17
CA THR A 252 14.12 14.08 11.62
C THR A 252 13.14 15.02 12.33
N SER A 253 12.62 16.01 11.58
CA SER A 253 11.56 16.92 12.03
C SER A 253 10.58 17.12 10.88
N TRP A 254 9.30 17.28 11.22
CA TRP A 254 8.24 17.36 10.23
C TRP A 254 7.71 18.79 10.15
N PRO A 255 7.70 19.42 8.95
CA PRO A 255 7.13 20.74 8.79
C PRO A 255 5.62 20.70 9.08
N LYS A 256 5.10 21.79 9.62
CA LYS A 256 3.67 21.95 9.91
C LYS A 256 3.08 23.02 9.01
N ARG A 257 1.82 22.84 8.64
CA ARG A 257 1.02 23.81 7.92
C ARG A 257 -0.14 24.26 8.78
N GLN A 258 -0.35 25.57 8.89
CA GLN A 258 -1.52 26.13 9.55
C GLN A 258 -2.78 25.82 8.72
N THR A 259 -3.81 25.31 9.38
CA THR A 259 -5.14 25.05 8.83
C THR A 259 -6.20 25.70 9.69
N SER A 260 -7.46 25.70 9.24
CA SER A 260 -8.61 26.17 10.06
C SER A 260 -8.75 25.43 11.39
N ASP A 261 -8.29 24.17 11.43
CA ASP A 261 -8.43 23.28 12.57
C ASP A 261 -7.15 23.18 13.42
N GLY A 262 -6.19 24.09 13.20
CA GLY A 262 -4.90 24.12 13.88
C GLY A 262 -3.71 23.74 13.00
N GLU A 263 -2.55 23.53 13.62
CA GLU A 263 -1.34 23.09 12.92
C GLU A 263 -1.45 21.62 12.49
N MET A 264 -1.10 21.34 11.26
CA MET A 264 -1.10 20.00 10.68
C MET A 264 0.30 19.60 10.27
N PRO A 265 0.86 18.49 10.78
CA PRO A 265 2.17 18.00 10.34
C PRO A 265 2.09 17.47 8.90
N LEU A 266 3.11 17.77 8.12
CA LEU A 266 3.24 17.30 6.74
C LEU A 266 4.09 16.03 6.70
N VAL A 267 3.55 14.95 7.28
CA VAL A 267 4.21 13.63 7.24
C VAL A 267 3.90 12.95 5.92
N THR A 268 4.95 12.74 5.13
CA THR A 268 4.82 12.08 3.82
C THR A 268 4.99 10.57 3.96
N PRO A 269 4.24 9.76 3.20
CA PRO A 269 4.41 8.32 3.22
C PRO A 269 5.74 7.92 2.56
N THR A 270 6.34 6.87 3.07
CA THR A 270 7.47 6.13 2.45
C THR A 270 6.96 4.92 1.66
N ILE A 271 5.84 4.37 2.11
CA ILE A 271 5.13 3.26 1.47
C ILE A 271 3.79 3.78 0.94
N ARG A 272 3.52 3.52 -0.35
CA ARG A 272 2.25 3.91 -0.98
C ARG A 272 1.14 2.93 -0.68
N THR A 273 1.43 1.65 -0.86
CA THR A 273 0.44 0.58 -0.70
C THR A 273 1.12 -0.74 -0.41
N ALA A 274 0.37 -1.68 0.11
CA ALA A 274 0.81 -3.05 0.31
C ALA A 274 -0.36 -4.01 0.09
N ALA A 275 -0.05 -5.26 -0.26
CA ALA A 275 -1.03 -6.32 -0.40
C ALA A 275 -0.38 -7.67 -0.08
N VAL A 276 -1.21 -8.66 0.27
CA VAL A 276 -0.76 -10.04 0.47
C VAL A 276 -1.29 -10.89 -0.66
N ASP A 277 -0.41 -11.68 -1.29
CA ASP A 277 -0.82 -12.60 -2.34
C ASP A 277 -1.42 -13.89 -1.75
N ARG A 278 -1.98 -14.76 -2.60
CA ARG A 278 -2.59 -16.02 -2.18
C ARG A 278 -1.63 -17.00 -1.54
N ALA A 279 -0.33 -16.87 -1.83
CA ALA A 279 0.71 -17.67 -1.22
C ALA A 279 1.13 -17.14 0.16
N GLY A 280 0.58 -16.00 0.61
CA GLY A 280 0.92 -15.35 1.87
C GLY A 280 2.17 -14.47 1.78
N ASN A 281 2.65 -14.15 0.57
CA ASN A 281 3.77 -13.22 0.42
C ASN A 281 3.25 -11.79 0.53
N LEU A 282 3.99 -10.97 1.28
CA LEU A 282 3.71 -9.55 1.47
C LEU A 282 4.40 -8.72 0.38
N TRP A 283 3.62 -7.97 -0.39
CA TRP A 283 4.10 -7.02 -1.39
C TRP A 283 4.01 -5.60 -0.86
N ILE A 284 5.13 -4.90 -0.79
CA ILE A 284 5.23 -3.52 -0.28
C ILE A 284 5.69 -2.60 -1.41
N ALA A 285 4.81 -1.73 -1.89
CA ALA A 285 5.12 -0.72 -2.90
C ALA A 285 5.50 0.60 -2.24
N PHE A 286 6.69 1.10 -2.60
CA PHE A 286 7.21 2.37 -2.09
C PHE A 286 6.71 3.56 -2.89
N VAL A 287 6.97 4.77 -2.40
CA VAL A 287 6.83 6.00 -3.19
C VAL A 287 7.85 6.05 -4.33
N LEU A 288 8.90 5.25 -4.26
CA LEU A 288 9.87 4.98 -5.32
C LEU A 288 9.35 3.89 -6.28
N PRO A 289 9.92 3.74 -7.50
CA PRO A 289 9.44 2.76 -8.47
C PRO A 289 9.84 1.31 -8.16
N TYR A 290 9.79 0.95 -6.89
CA TYR A 290 10.13 -0.40 -6.42
C TYR A 290 9.02 -0.97 -5.54
N THR A 291 8.84 -2.28 -5.66
CA THR A 291 7.99 -3.08 -4.78
C THR A 291 8.82 -4.26 -4.27
N TYR A 292 8.91 -4.41 -2.96
CA TYR A 292 9.56 -5.56 -2.35
C TYR A 292 8.55 -6.63 -2.02
N VAL A 293 8.92 -7.86 -2.25
CA VAL A 293 8.12 -9.04 -1.91
C VAL A 293 8.83 -9.80 -0.82
N TYR A 294 8.13 -10.01 0.27
CA TYR A 294 8.57 -10.79 1.42
C TYR A 294 7.78 -12.09 1.49
N ASP A 295 8.46 -13.17 1.84
CA ASP A 295 7.80 -14.45 2.09
C ASP A 295 7.08 -14.46 3.46
N ARG A 296 6.53 -15.60 3.81
CA ARG A 296 5.78 -15.79 5.07
C ARG A 296 6.63 -15.62 6.33
N ASP A 297 7.93 -15.84 6.23
CA ASP A 297 8.90 -15.74 7.32
C ASP A 297 9.46 -14.32 7.45
N GLY A 298 9.07 -13.44 6.53
CA GLY A 298 9.48 -12.06 6.49
C GLY A 298 10.84 -11.86 5.83
N ASP A 299 11.31 -12.83 5.04
CA ASP A 299 12.53 -12.72 4.27
C ASP A 299 12.25 -12.13 2.89
N LYS A 300 13.12 -11.22 2.43
CA LYS A 300 12.96 -10.57 1.13
C LYS A 300 13.19 -11.57 0.00
N ALA A 301 12.12 -11.97 -0.69
CA ALA A 301 12.17 -12.92 -1.79
C ALA A 301 12.62 -12.26 -3.09
N ARG A 302 12.16 -11.04 -3.40
CA ARG A 302 12.52 -10.33 -4.64
C ARG A 302 12.18 -8.85 -4.62
N THR A 303 12.74 -8.12 -5.60
CA THR A 303 12.38 -6.73 -5.91
C THR A 303 11.66 -6.71 -7.26
N VAL A 304 10.55 -5.98 -7.35
CA VAL A 304 9.70 -5.88 -8.54
C VAL A 304 9.57 -4.42 -8.96
N GLN A 305 9.52 -4.20 -10.28
CA GLN A 305 9.13 -2.93 -10.89
C GLN A 305 7.94 -3.15 -11.82
N PHE A 306 6.88 -2.39 -11.63
CA PHE A 306 5.74 -2.37 -12.55
C PHE A 306 6.01 -1.43 -13.71
N ARG A 307 5.79 -1.89 -14.94
CA ARG A 307 6.01 -1.10 -16.14
C ARG A 307 4.76 -1.05 -17.02
N ALA A 308 4.08 0.09 -16.94
CA ALA A 308 2.97 0.47 -17.80
C ALA A 308 2.91 2.00 -17.93
N ALA A 309 2.13 2.51 -18.86
CA ALA A 309 1.99 3.95 -19.06
C ALA A 309 1.43 4.64 -17.81
N GLY A 310 2.10 5.70 -17.36
CA GLY A 310 1.65 6.48 -16.19
C GLY A 310 1.92 5.85 -14.83
N ILE A 311 2.50 4.64 -14.76
CA ILE A 311 2.92 4.05 -13.48
C ILE A 311 4.39 4.36 -13.22
N ILE A 312 4.65 5.13 -12.18
CA ILE A 312 5.96 5.26 -11.55
C ILE A 312 6.03 4.32 -10.36
N ALA A 313 5.03 4.41 -9.47
CA ALA A 313 4.83 3.51 -8.33
C ALA A 313 3.33 3.20 -8.20
N PRO A 314 2.95 1.97 -7.85
CA PRO A 314 1.56 1.62 -7.61
C PRO A 314 0.92 2.49 -6.52
N LYS A 315 -0.31 2.97 -6.76
CA LYS A 315 -1.15 3.62 -5.74
C LYS A 315 -2.03 2.63 -4.99
N SER A 316 -2.42 1.53 -5.66
CA SER A 316 -3.04 0.37 -5.03
C SER A 316 -2.55 -0.92 -5.66
N LEU A 317 -2.55 -1.98 -4.87
CA LEU A 317 -2.28 -3.36 -5.26
C LEU A 317 -3.42 -4.24 -4.78
N PHE A 318 -3.90 -5.13 -5.64
CA PHE A 318 -4.88 -6.15 -5.27
C PHE A 318 -4.63 -7.44 -6.06
N PHE A 319 -4.71 -8.59 -5.41
CA PHE A 319 -4.56 -9.89 -6.06
C PHE A 319 -5.93 -10.43 -6.48
N GLY A 320 -6.20 -10.36 -7.78
CA GLY A 320 -7.44 -10.83 -8.38
C GLY A 320 -7.60 -12.35 -8.34
N THR A 321 -8.80 -12.80 -8.61
CA THR A 321 -9.17 -14.24 -8.59
C THR A 321 -8.48 -15.05 -9.69
N ASN A 322 -8.10 -14.39 -10.78
CA ASN A 322 -7.35 -14.94 -11.91
C ASN A 322 -5.81 -15.02 -11.65
N GLY A 323 -5.36 -14.70 -10.43
CA GLY A 323 -3.95 -14.65 -10.06
C GLY A 323 -3.20 -13.41 -10.57
N ARG A 324 -3.88 -12.46 -11.21
CA ARG A 324 -3.30 -11.20 -11.66
C ARG A 324 -3.19 -10.21 -10.50
N VAL A 325 -2.20 -9.32 -10.60
CA VAL A 325 -2.09 -8.14 -9.74
C VAL A 325 -2.79 -6.99 -10.42
N LEU A 326 -3.81 -6.44 -9.78
CA LEU A 326 -4.54 -5.26 -10.21
C LEU A 326 -3.88 -4.02 -9.62
N VAL A 327 -3.60 -3.03 -10.46
CA VAL A 327 -2.77 -1.87 -10.09
C VAL A 327 -3.41 -0.58 -10.56
N THR A 328 -3.40 0.43 -9.66
CA THR A 328 -3.65 1.83 -10.03
C THR A 328 -2.35 2.65 -9.93
N PRO A 329 -2.23 3.79 -10.62
CA PRO A 329 -3.15 4.36 -11.60
C PRO A 329 -3.15 3.56 -12.91
N GLY A 330 -4.14 3.82 -13.79
CA GLY A 330 -4.22 3.27 -15.13
C GLY A 330 -4.97 1.93 -15.22
N LEU A 331 -5.41 1.34 -14.08
CA LEU A 331 -6.24 0.14 -14.02
C LEU A 331 -5.64 -1.03 -14.81
N TYR A 332 -4.40 -1.35 -14.51
CA TYR A 332 -3.64 -2.40 -15.19
C TYR A 332 -3.72 -3.73 -14.46
N GLU A 333 -3.55 -4.79 -15.25
CA GLU A 333 -3.32 -6.15 -14.77
C GLU A 333 -1.89 -6.58 -15.04
N PHE A 334 -1.25 -7.22 -14.08
CA PHE A 334 0.09 -7.77 -14.21
C PHE A 334 0.11 -9.24 -13.82
N ASP A 335 1.01 -9.98 -14.45
CA ASP A 335 1.31 -11.36 -14.06
C ASP A 335 2.39 -11.34 -12.97
N PRO A 336 2.08 -11.72 -11.73
CA PRO A 336 3.05 -11.71 -10.63
C PRO A 336 4.19 -12.71 -10.84
N GLU A 337 4.01 -13.74 -11.68
CA GLU A 337 5.02 -14.75 -11.96
C GLU A 337 5.93 -14.36 -13.14
N ALA A 338 5.53 -13.35 -13.93
CA ALA A 338 6.38 -12.86 -15.01
C ALA A 338 7.67 -12.26 -14.44
N GLY A 339 8.80 -12.56 -15.10
CA GLY A 339 10.11 -12.05 -14.67
C GLY A 339 10.82 -12.92 -13.63
N LYS A 340 10.17 -13.90 -13.02
CA LYS A 340 10.90 -14.90 -12.23
C LYS A 340 11.91 -15.59 -13.15
N ALA A 341 13.20 -15.54 -12.82
CA ALA A 341 14.22 -16.26 -13.56
C ALA A 341 13.81 -17.73 -13.66
N ARG A 342 13.51 -18.20 -14.87
CA ARG A 342 13.35 -19.64 -15.12
C ARG A 342 14.66 -20.26 -14.73
N GLY A 343 14.64 -21.14 -13.74
CA GLY A 343 15.81 -21.87 -13.29
C GLY A 343 16.61 -22.38 -14.50
N ALA A 344 17.90 -22.20 -14.48
CA ALA A 344 18.85 -22.43 -15.57
C ALA A 344 18.61 -23.77 -16.29
N GLY A 345 18.03 -23.71 -17.46
CA GLY A 345 17.74 -24.89 -18.30
C GLY A 345 17.15 -24.48 -19.65
N GLY A 346 17.95 -23.87 -20.52
CA GLY A 346 17.59 -23.66 -21.93
C GLY A 346 18.48 -22.64 -22.65
N PRO A 347 19.00 -22.92 -23.86
CA PRO A 347 20.01 -22.12 -24.52
C PRO A 347 19.44 -20.88 -25.22
N GLY A 348 20.08 -19.74 -25.00
CA GLY A 348 20.35 -18.69 -25.97
C GLY A 348 19.18 -18.00 -26.68
N GLY A 349 18.73 -16.87 -26.09
CA GLY A 349 18.06 -15.80 -26.82
C GLY A 349 18.93 -14.56 -26.83
N ALA A 350 19.42 -14.12 -27.99
CA ALA A 350 20.24 -12.93 -28.17
C ALA A 350 19.52 -11.68 -27.64
N GLY A 351 20.11 -11.02 -26.65
CA GLY A 351 19.59 -9.79 -26.06
C GLY A 351 19.69 -8.63 -27.04
N LEU A 352 18.55 -7.96 -27.22
CA LEU A 352 18.51 -6.65 -27.87
C LEU A 352 19.21 -5.60 -26.97
N PRO A 353 19.96 -4.64 -27.53
CA PRO A 353 20.62 -3.61 -26.73
C PRO A 353 19.62 -2.71 -26.01
N TYR A 354 19.89 -2.45 -24.74
CA TYR A 354 19.06 -1.59 -23.88
C TYR A 354 19.16 -0.11 -24.29
N PRO A 355 18.06 0.63 -24.31
CA PRO A 355 18.14 2.07 -24.41
C PRO A 355 18.79 2.63 -23.14
N THR A 356 19.82 3.46 -23.31
CA THR A 356 20.43 4.27 -22.27
C THR A 356 19.37 5.22 -21.70
N TYR A 357 19.07 5.09 -20.41
CA TYR A 357 18.19 6.02 -19.73
C TYR A 357 18.86 7.40 -19.60
N PRO A 358 18.15 8.49 -19.84
CA PRO A 358 18.64 9.79 -19.44
C PRO A 358 18.84 9.79 -17.92
N THR A 359 19.99 10.28 -17.48
CA THR A 359 20.30 10.57 -16.09
C THR A 359 19.13 11.33 -15.49
N TYR A 360 18.56 10.80 -14.40
CA TYR A 360 17.49 11.46 -13.66
C TYR A 360 17.94 12.88 -13.36
N ARG A 361 17.24 13.85 -13.93
CA ARG A 361 17.33 15.22 -13.45
C ARG A 361 16.97 15.19 -11.98
N THR A 362 17.86 15.73 -11.14
CA THR A 362 17.61 16.04 -9.74
C THR A 362 16.18 16.52 -9.59
N TYR A 363 15.43 15.90 -8.67
CA TYR A 363 14.11 16.37 -8.30
C TYR A 363 14.18 17.87 -8.07
N PRO A 364 13.28 18.68 -8.63
CA PRO A 364 13.25 20.08 -8.35
C PRO A 364 13.16 20.24 -6.83
N THR A 365 14.14 20.92 -6.25
CA THR A 365 14.04 21.49 -4.91
C THR A 365 12.67 22.17 -4.84
N TYR A 366 11.89 21.79 -3.83
CA TYR A 366 10.58 22.40 -3.58
C TYR A 366 10.72 23.91 -3.69
N PRO A 367 9.89 24.60 -4.49
CA PRO A 367 9.93 26.03 -4.56
C PRO A 367 9.70 26.55 -3.14
N THR A 368 10.66 27.30 -2.62
CA THR A 368 10.46 28.20 -1.49
C THR A 368 9.29 29.09 -1.85
N TYR A 369 8.16 28.90 -1.19
CA TYR A 369 6.98 29.73 -1.39
C TYR A 369 7.34 31.18 -1.04
N SER A 370 7.48 32.01 -2.07
CA SER A 370 7.52 33.44 -1.97
C SER A 370 6.20 33.88 -1.32
N THR A 371 6.34 34.66 -0.25
CA THR A 371 5.27 35.35 0.45
C THR A 371 4.36 36.08 -0.54
N TYR A 372 3.06 35.72 -0.54
CA TYR A 372 2.04 36.52 -1.24
C TYR A 372 1.96 37.90 -0.59
N PRO A 373 1.93 38.97 -1.37
CA PRO A 373 1.70 40.34 -0.86
C PRO A 373 0.25 40.43 -0.35
N THR A 374 0.10 40.83 0.90
CA THR A 374 -1.18 41.32 1.45
C THR A 374 -1.63 42.55 0.62
N GLN A 375 -2.74 42.43 -0.07
CA GLN A 375 -3.44 43.58 -0.59
C GLN A 375 -4.35 44.21 0.49
N PRO A 376 -4.51 45.55 0.45
CA PRO A 376 -5.16 46.35 1.50
C PRO A 376 -6.66 46.14 1.62
#